data_5bd4150747a1530dec859ba709be07f6
#
_entry.id   5bd4150747a1530dec859ba709be07f6
#
_cell.length_a   1.000
_cell.length_b   1.000
_cell.length_c   1.000
_cell.angle_alpha   90.00
_cell.angle_beta   90.00
_cell.angle_gamma   90.00
#
_symmetry.space_group_name_H-M   'P 1'
#
loop_
_entity.id
_entity.type
_entity.pdbx_description
1 polymer ?
#
loop_
_entity_poly.entity_id
_entity_poly.type
_entity_poly.pdbx_seq_one_letter_code
_entity_poly.pdbx_strand_id
1 'polypeptide(L)'
;MFSCPIQIRMSDLDPFDHVNNGAQCNLFDYGRSKFFEHIFNQAIDWMTFEYVLVHVELDFKLPVRIHDEIVCETEVYDKGHTSFKMRQYLKNAVTNDILTVCHSVIVCIDREKNVPKEIPEDHRFMLGFAF
;
A
#
# COMPACT_ATOMS: atom_id res chain seq x y z
N MET A 1 -12.26 -4.44 2.59
CA MET A 1 -11.12 -3.57 2.32
C MET A 1 -10.40 -3.23 3.62
N PHE A 2 -9.09 -3.39 3.68
CA PHE A 2 -8.33 -3.07 4.87
C PHE A 2 -8.12 -1.56 4.99
N SER A 3 -8.26 -1.00 6.19
CA SER A 3 -8.08 0.43 6.44
C SER A 3 -7.17 0.66 7.64
N CYS A 4 -6.27 1.62 7.54
CA CYS A 4 -5.45 2.03 8.66
C CYS A 4 -5.33 3.56 8.73
N PRO A 5 -5.25 4.14 9.95
CA PRO A 5 -5.06 5.57 10.10
C PRO A 5 -3.66 5.99 9.66
N ILE A 6 -3.57 7.20 9.08
CA ILE A 6 -2.32 7.79 8.61
C ILE A 6 -2.04 9.05 9.40
N GLN A 7 -0.84 9.17 9.93
CA GLN A 7 -0.38 10.39 10.58
C GLN A 7 0.41 11.25 9.59
N ILE A 8 -0.02 12.48 9.39
CA ILE A 8 0.69 13.49 8.59
C ILE A 8 1.67 14.22 9.50
N ARG A 9 2.91 14.42 9.02
CA ARG A 9 3.96 15.13 9.76
C ARG A 9 4.24 16.47 9.09
N MET A 10 4.76 17.43 9.85
CA MET A 10 5.18 18.73 9.31
C MET A 10 6.17 18.57 8.16
N SER A 11 7.08 17.61 8.27
CA SER A 11 8.07 17.32 7.22
C SER A 11 7.48 16.80 5.91
N ASP A 12 6.20 16.41 5.91
CA ASP A 12 5.50 15.92 4.71
C ASP A 12 4.95 17.05 3.86
N LEU A 13 4.92 18.29 4.37
CA LEU A 13 4.28 19.42 3.70
C LEU A 13 5.19 20.09 2.67
N ASP A 14 4.56 20.63 1.63
CA ASP A 14 5.20 21.55 0.67
C ASP A 14 4.89 23.03 1.04
N PRO A 15 5.42 24.01 0.27
CA PRO A 15 5.16 25.43 0.55
C PRO A 15 3.69 25.86 0.44
N PHE A 16 2.82 25.04 -0.16
CA PHE A 16 1.39 25.33 -0.34
C PHE A 16 0.51 24.74 0.76
N ASP A 17 1.11 24.26 1.87
CA ASP A 17 0.39 23.61 2.97
C ASP A 17 -0.32 22.32 2.56
N HIS A 18 0.21 21.65 1.52
CA HIS A 18 -0.26 20.35 1.07
C HIS A 18 0.80 19.30 1.33
N VAL A 19 0.37 18.07 1.59
CA VAL A 19 1.30 16.96 1.67
C VAL A 19 1.97 16.78 0.31
N ASN A 20 3.29 16.80 0.30
CA ASN A 20 4.10 16.67 -0.90
C ASN A 20 3.80 15.35 -1.63
N ASN A 21 3.83 15.37 -2.97
CA ASN A 21 3.54 14.19 -3.78
C ASN A 21 4.49 13.03 -3.46
N GLY A 22 5.78 13.31 -3.24
CA GLY A 22 6.75 12.31 -2.85
C GLY A 22 6.47 11.74 -1.45
N ALA A 23 6.07 12.59 -0.51
CA ALA A 23 5.69 12.15 0.83
C ALA A 23 4.47 11.22 0.79
N GLN A 24 3.53 11.44 -0.14
CA GLN A 24 2.37 10.55 -0.29
C GLN A 24 2.79 9.13 -0.69
N CYS A 25 3.86 8.96 -1.46
CA CYS A 25 4.40 7.63 -1.76
C CYS A 25 4.78 6.88 -0.48
N ASN A 26 5.40 7.56 0.48
CA ASN A 26 5.75 6.97 1.78
C ASN A 26 4.50 6.59 2.59
N LEU A 27 3.43 7.38 2.50
CA LEU A 27 2.17 7.08 3.18
C LEU A 27 1.54 5.81 2.61
N PHE A 28 1.58 5.62 1.30
CA PHE A 28 1.11 4.39 0.67
C PHE A 28 1.99 3.18 1.03
N ASP A 29 3.31 3.36 1.11
CA ASP A 29 4.21 2.30 1.58
C ASP A 29 3.85 1.87 3.00
N TYR A 30 3.59 2.82 3.88
CA TYR A 30 3.15 2.54 5.24
C TYR A 30 1.84 1.76 5.25
N GLY A 31 0.83 2.22 4.51
CA GLY A 31 -0.46 1.54 4.40
C GLY A 31 -0.33 0.12 3.87
N ARG A 32 0.54 -0.08 2.89
CA ARG A 32 0.83 -1.39 2.29
C ARG A 32 1.47 -2.32 3.32
N SER A 33 2.44 -1.81 4.09
CA SER A 33 3.10 -2.60 5.13
C SER A 33 2.12 -3.04 6.21
N LYS A 34 1.22 -2.15 6.63
CA LYS A 34 0.18 -2.48 7.61
C LYS A 34 -0.81 -3.50 7.08
N PHE A 35 -1.12 -3.44 5.80
CA PHE A 35 -1.93 -4.47 5.15
C PHE A 35 -1.27 -5.84 5.23
N PHE A 36 0.01 -5.95 4.90
CA PHE A 36 0.74 -7.22 4.97
C PHE A 36 0.83 -7.73 6.41
N GLU A 37 1.11 -6.86 7.38
CA GLU A 37 1.10 -7.26 8.79
C GLU A 37 -0.25 -7.81 9.22
N HIS A 38 -1.34 -7.22 8.72
CA HIS A 38 -2.70 -7.65 9.02
C HIS A 38 -2.99 -9.04 8.45
N ILE A 39 -2.72 -9.27 7.16
CA ILE A 39 -3.06 -10.54 6.52
C ILE A 39 -2.17 -11.69 6.98
N PHE A 40 -0.90 -11.44 7.28
CA PHE A 40 0.03 -12.46 7.79
C PHE A 40 0.01 -12.56 9.31
N ASN A 41 -0.72 -11.69 9.99
CA ASN A 41 -0.88 -11.63 11.44
C ASN A 41 0.46 -11.65 12.19
N GLN A 42 1.43 -10.91 11.69
CA GLN A 42 2.75 -10.77 12.29
C GLN A 42 3.46 -9.53 11.74
N ALA A 43 4.42 -9.01 12.51
CA ALA A 43 5.29 -7.94 12.04
C ALA A 43 6.12 -8.41 10.85
N ILE A 44 6.41 -7.49 9.91
CA ILE A 44 7.24 -7.81 8.75
C ILE A 44 8.70 -7.99 9.22
N ASP A 45 9.28 -9.12 8.86
CA ASP A 45 10.72 -9.32 8.91
C ASP A 45 11.32 -8.91 7.56
N TRP A 46 11.88 -7.70 7.50
CA TRP A 46 12.42 -7.16 6.26
C TRP A 46 13.60 -7.95 5.70
N MET A 47 14.23 -8.81 6.50
CA MET A 47 15.31 -9.66 6.04
C MET A 47 14.82 -10.85 5.22
N THR A 48 13.57 -11.25 5.41
CA THR A 48 12.99 -12.43 4.75
C THR A 48 11.76 -12.12 3.89
N PHE A 49 11.27 -10.88 3.93
CA PHE A 49 10.07 -10.48 3.19
C PHE A 49 10.29 -10.59 1.68
N GLU A 50 9.38 -11.28 0.99
CA GLU A 50 9.58 -11.68 -0.41
C GLU A 50 8.66 -10.97 -1.40
N TYR A 51 7.96 -9.91 -0.97
CA TYR A 51 7.05 -9.15 -1.83
C TYR A 51 7.65 -7.80 -2.17
N VAL A 52 7.85 -7.55 -3.47
CA VAL A 52 8.56 -6.36 -3.98
C VAL A 52 7.62 -5.52 -4.83
N LEU A 53 7.61 -4.22 -4.57
CA LEU A 53 6.92 -3.23 -5.39
C LEU A 53 7.72 -3.03 -6.69
N VAL A 54 7.11 -3.31 -7.84
CA VAL A 54 7.76 -3.16 -9.15
C VAL A 54 7.15 -2.06 -10.01
N HIS A 55 5.95 -1.59 -9.66
CA HIS A 55 5.27 -0.52 -10.38
C HIS A 55 4.33 0.22 -9.44
N VAL A 56 4.26 1.54 -9.60
CA VAL A 56 3.34 2.38 -8.84
C VAL A 56 2.85 3.54 -9.70
N GLU A 57 1.55 3.83 -9.61
CA GLU A 57 0.90 4.97 -10.23
C GLU A 57 0.07 5.68 -9.18
N LEU A 58 0.21 7.00 -9.11
CA LEU A 58 -0.59 7.85 -8.23
C LEU A 58 -1.39 8.86 -9.03
N ASP A 59 -2.67 8.99 -8.69
CA ASP A 59 -3.55 10.05 -9.18
C ASP A 59 -3.93 10.95 -8.02
N PHE A 60 -3.50 12.20 -8.08
CA PHE A 60 -3.77 13.21 -7.05
C PHE A 60 -5.09 13.91 -7.39
N LYS A 61 -6.15 13.56 -6.66
CA LYS A 61 -7.51 14.06 -6.91
C LYS A 61 -7.80 15.36 -6.16
N LEU A 62 -7.47 15.39 -4.87
CA LEU A 62 -7.67 16.50 -3.96
C LEU A 62 -6.44 16.64 -3.06
N PRO A 63 -6.13 17.85 -2.60
CA PRO A 63 -4.97 18.04 -1.71
C PRO A 63 -5.16 17.34 -0.37
N VAL A 64 -4.07 16.84 0.18
CA VAL A 64 -4.00 16.28 1.53
C VAL A 64 -3.37 17.34 2.43
N ARG A 65 -4.04 17.68 3.55
CA ARG A 65 -3.61 18.73 4.48
C ARG A 65 -3.29 18.16 5.84
N ILE A 66 -2.43 18.85 6.59
CA ILE A 66 -1.95 18.36 7.89
C ILE A 66 -3.06 18.14 8.91
N HIS A 67 -4.12 18.93 8.86
CA HIS A 67 -5.22 18.86 9.83
C HIS A 67 -6.32 17.87 9.42
N ASP A 68 -6.21 17.26 8.26
CA ASP A 68 -7.17 16.25 7.82
C ASP A 68 -6.95 14.95 8.60
N GLU A 69 -8.06 14.28 8.93
CA GLU A 69 -8.02 12.91 9.42
C GLU A 69 -7.94 11.98 8.21
N ILE A 70 -6.81 11.31 8.02
CA ILE A 70 -6.53 10.52 6.83
C ILE A 70 -6.50 9.04 7.20
N VAL A 71 -7.13 8.23 6.36
CA VAL A 71 -7.01 6.78 6.38
C VAL A 71 -6.49 6.30 5.03
N CYS A 72 -5.73 5.20 5.04
CA CYS A 72 -5.33 4.48 3.84
C CYS A 72 -6.13 3.20 3.76
N GLU A 73 -6.91 3.05 2.70
CA GLU A 73 -7.63 1.83 2.39
C GLU A 73 -6.87 1.04 1.35
N THR A 74 -6.77 -0.28 1.54
CA THR A 74 -5.99 -1.16 0.68
C THR A 74 -6.80 -2.39 0.28
N GLU A 75 -6.77 -2.72 -1.01
CA GLU A 75 -7.35 -3.95 -1.55
C GLU A 75 -6.42 -4.59 -2.56
N VAL A 76 -6.54 -5.91 -2.71
CA VAL A 76 -5.80 -6.70 -3.71
C VAL A 76 -6.74 -7.04 -4.86
N TYR A 77 -6.24 -6.92 -6.08
CA TYR A 77 -6.99 -7.30 -7.28
C TYR A 77 -6.04 -7.84 -8.35
N ASP A 78 -6.59 -8.35 -9.45
CA ASP A 78 -5.84 -8.85 -10.61
C ASP A 78 -4.71 -9.81 -10.20
N LYS A 79 -5.12 -10.92 -9.59
CA LYS A 79 -4.25 -11.90 -8.94
C LYS A 79 -3.69 -12.89 -9.95
N GLY A 80 -2.34 -13.00 -10.00
CA GLY A 80 -1.62 -13.91 -10.87
C GLY A 80 -0.90 -15.01 -10.09
N HIS A 81 0.04 -15.68 -10.77
CA HIS A 81 0.83 -16.76 -10.15
C HIS A 81 1.98 -16.21 -9.31
N THR A 82 2.70 -15.21 -9.82
CA THR A 82 3.89 -14.63 -9.19
C THR A 82 3.66 -13.21 -8.71
N SER A 83 2.52 -12.61 -9.07
CA SER A 83 2.24 -11.20 -8.81
C SER A 83 0.77 -10.95 -8.54
N PHE A 84 0.49 -9.80 -7.96
CA PHE A 84 -0.87 -9.27 -7.82
C PHE A 84 -0.80 -7.75 -7.85
N LYS A 85 -1.94 -7.13 -8.07
CA LYS A 85 -2.07 -5.68 -8.01
C LYS A 85 -2.75 -5.25 -6.73
N MET A 86 -2.37 -4.09 -6.24
CA MET A 86 -3.01 -3.44 -5.10
C MET A 86 -3.61 -2.12 -5.56
N ARG A 87 -4.75 -1.78 -4.99
CA ARG A 87 -5.35 -0.46 -5.10
C ARG A 87 -5.48 0.12 -3.72
N GLN A 88 -4.98 1.33 -3.57
CA GLN A 88 -5.00 2.02 -2.28
C GLN A 88 -5.58 3.42 -2.45
N TYR A 89 -6.24 3.89 -1.41
CA TYR A 89 -6.85 5.21 -1.38
C TYR A 89 -6.40 5.93 -0.12
N LEU A 90 -5.93 7.17 -0.27
CA LEU A 90 -5.90 8.11 0.85
C LEU A 90 -7.27 8.78 0.88
N LYS A 91 -7.97 8.65 1.98
CA LYS A 91 -9.31 9.20 2.18
C LYS A 91 -9.35 10.12 3.37
N ASN A 92 -10.13 11.18 3.24
CA ASN A 92 -10.52 11.97 4.40
C ASN A 92 -11.57 11.18 5.18
N ALA A 93 -11.25 10.80 6.41
CA ALA A 93 -12.12 9.96 7.24
C ALA A 93 -13.41 10.69 7.68
N VAL A 94 -13.40 12.02 7.67
CA VAL A 94 -14.56 12.83 8.08
C VAL A 94 -15.51 13.05 6.90
N THR A 95 -14.99 13.48 5.76
CA THR A 95 -15.79 13.81 4.57
C THR A 95 -16.03 12.62 3.66
N ASN A 96 -15.23 11.56 3.82
CA ASN A 96 -15.20 10.38 2.96
C ASN A 96 -14.72 10.66 1.54
N ASP A 97 -14.11 11.82 1.29
CA ASP A 97 -13.53 12.16 -0.01
C ASP A 97 -12.28 11.30 -0.28
N ILE A 98 -12.16 10.83 -1.51
CA ILE A 98 -10.94 10.19 -2.00
C ILE A 98 -9.98 11.29 -2.44
N LEU A 99 -8.81 11.36 -1.78
CA LEU A 99 -7.83 12.41 -2.04
C LEU A 99 -6.79 11.98 -3.05
N THR A 100 -6.30 10.75 -2.94
CA THR A 100 -5.30 10.17 -3.83
C THR A 100 -5.58 8.69 -4.04
N VAL A 101 -5.40 8.24 -5.28
CA VAL A 101 -5.53 6.82 -5.65
C VAL A 101 -4.15 6.30 -6.06
N CYS A 102 -3.78 5.15 -5.52
CA CYS A 102 -2.53 4.47 -5.85
C CYS A 102 -2.82 3.10 -6.43
N HIS A 103 -2.28 2.82 -7.62
CA HIS A 103 -2.25 1.49 -8.20
C HIS A 103 -0.83 0.98 -8.16
N SER A 104 -0.63 -0.26 -7.72
CA SER A 104 0.69 -0.86 -7.63
C SER A 104 0.70 -2.31 -8.08
N VAL A 105 1.87 -2.77 -8.50
CA VAL A 105 2.13 -4.17 -8.84
C VAL A 105 3.16 -4.71 -7.87
N ILE A 106 2.83 -5.82 -7.24
CA ILE A 106 3.66 -6.51 -6.26
C ILE A 106 4.04 -7.87 -6.81
N VAL A 107 5.32 -8.20 -6.77
CA VAL A 107 5.86 -9.47 -7.25
C VAL A 107 6.44 -10.24 -6.08
N CYS A 108 6.09 -11.53 -6.01
CA CYS A 108 6.73 -12.47 -5.09
C CYS A 108 8.07 -12.91 -5.69
N ILE A 109 9.16 -12.78 -4.93
CA ILE A 109 10.49 -13.11 -5.40
C ILE A 109 11.17 -14.16 -4.51
N ASP A 110 12.05 -14.95 -5.13
CA ASP A 110 13.05 -15.72 -4.43
C ASP A 110 14.23 -14.79 -4.14
N ARG A 111 14.47 -14.48 -2.88
CA ARG A 111 15.49 -13.49 -2.49
C ARG A 111 16.92 -13.98 -2.75
N GLU A 112 17.15 -15.29 -2.70
CA GLU A 112 18.47 -15.85 -2.96
C GLU A 112 18.84 -15.75 -4.44
N LYS A 113 17.89 -16.11 -5.32
CA LYS A 113 18.09 -16.12 -6.77
C LYS A 113 17.72 -14.79 -7.42
N ASN A 114 17.01 -13.92 -6.71
CA ASN A 114 16.50 -12.63 -7.19
C ASN A 114 15.68 -12.76 -8.47
N VAL A 115 14.77 -13.73 -8.49
CA VAL A 115 13.85 -14.00 -9.59
C VAL A 115 12.42 -14.13 -9.06
N PRO A 116 11.39 -13.87 -9.90
CA PRO A 116 10.02 -14.13 -9.51
C PRO A 116 9.82 -15.60 -9.14
N LYS A 117 8.97 -15.83 -8.14
CA LYS A 117 8.54 -17.18 -7.78
C LYS A 117 7.03 -17.20 -7.58
N GLU A 118 6.46 -18.38 -7.66
CA GLU A 118 5.05 -18.58 -7.41
C GLU A 118 4.70 -18.18 -5.97
N ILE A 119 3.58 -17.48 -5.80
CA ILE A 119 3.10 -17.10 -4.48
C ILE A 119 2.73 -18.37 -3.72
N PRO A 120 3.27 -18.56 -2.49
CA PRO A 120 2.94 -19.75 -1.69
C PRO A 120 1.44 -19.92 -1.50
N GLU A 121 0.96 -21.16 -1.47
CA GLU A 121 -0.48 -21.48 -1.40
C GLU A 121 -1.15 -20.88 -0.16
N ASP A 122 -0.51 -20.95 0.99
CA ASP A 122 -1.01 -20.34 2.22
C ASP A 122 -1.11 -18.81 2.12
N HIS A 123 -0.15 -18.16 1.47
CA HIS A 123 -0.20 -16.73 1.20
C HIS A 123 -1.32 -16.37 0.22
N ARG A 124 -1.54 -17.20 -0.81
CA ARG A 124 -2.65 -17.01 -1.75
C ARG A 124 -3.99 -17.00 -1.01
N PHE A 125 -4.17 -17.91 -0.08
CA PHE A 125 -5.36 -17.97 0.75
C PHE A 125 -5.50 -16.69 1.60
N MET A 126 -4.43 -16.25 2.27
CA MET A 126 -4.43 -15.05 3.10
C MET A 126 -4.70 -13.78 2.29
N LEU A 127 -4.21 -13.72 1.05
CA LEU A 127 -4.48 -12.62 0.13
C LEU A 127 -5.89 -12.67 -0.48
N GLY A 128 -6.67 -13.69 -0.17
CA GLY A 128 -8.02 -13.86 -0.70
C GLY A 128 -8.04 -14.36 -2.14
N PHE A 129 -7.03 -15.10 -2.58
CA PHE A 129 -7.01 -15.70 -3.91
C PHE A 129 -8.01 -16.87 -3.94
N ALA A 130 -8.70 -17.01 -5.08
CA ALA A 130 -9.51 -18.21 -5.35
C ALA A 130 -8.58 -19.32 -5.84
N PHE A 131 -8.84 -20.53 -5.36
CA PHE A 131 -8.13 -21.73 -5.77
C PHE A 131 -9.02 -22.58 -6.67
#